data_cf9851916521ee6acfb6d41e78f91c84
#
_entry.id   cf9851916521ee6acfb6d41e78f91c84
#
_cell.length_a   1.000
_cell.length_b   1.000
_cell.length_c   1.000
_cell.angle_alpha   90.00
_cell.angle_beta   90.00
_cell.angle_gamma   90.00
#
_symmetry.space_group_name_H-M   'P 1'
#
loop_
_entity.id
_entity.type
_entity.pdbx_description
1 polymer ?
#
loop_
_entity_poly.entity_id
_entity_poly.type
_entity_poly.pdbx_seq_one_letter_code
_entity_poly.pdbx_strand_id
1 'polypeptide(L)'
;TEAYLRQVTLPALQRGLDTAGRSLDDFEISGPGFVVTGRNEKEMNKSATGVRRQIAFYASTPAYRPVLEMHGWGDLQSELNTMTKRGQWAEMGALIDDEMLDTFAIVGEPHQIADKINARWGDCVDRMSFYQAGSFQDHEFWAPILDDLTN
;
A
#
# COMPACT_ATOMS: atom_id res chain seq x y z
N THR A 1 0.67 -4.33 4.31
CA THR A 1 1.65 -5.12 3.53
C THR A 1 1.08 -6.48 3.19
N GLU A 2 1.62 -7.12 2.15
CA GLU A 2 1.23 -8.47 1.73
C GLU A 2 1.37 -9.48 2.88
N ALA A 3 2.51 -9.46 3.57
CA ALA A 3 2.76 -10.36 4.69
C ALA A 3 1.69 -10.23 5.78
N TYR A 4 1.32 -9.01 6.15
CA TYR A 4 0.30 -8.77 7.17
C TYR A 4 -1.10 -9.22 6.70
N LEU A 5 -1.45 -8.96 5.44
CA LEU A 5 -2.71 -9.42 4.88
C LEU A 5 -2.81 -10.96 4.96
N ARG A 6 -1.79 -11.66 4.45
CA ARG A 6 -1.80 -13.14 4.38
C ARG A 6 -1.70 -13.83 5.74
N GLN A 7 -0.90 -13.29 6.66
CA GLN A 7 -0.61 -13.96 7.93
C GLN A 7 -1.55 -13.55 9.07
N VAL A 8 -2.18 -12.38 8.98
CA VAL A 8 -3.01 -11.83 10.06
C VAL A 8 -4.43 -11.57 9.60
N THR A 9 -4.62 -10.79 8.52
CA THR A 9 -5.95 -10.30 8.14
C THR A 9 -6.81 -11.42 7.56
N LEU A 10 -6.34 -12.15 6.55
CA LEU A 10 -7.11 -13.23 5.93
C LEU A 10 -7.47 -14.34 6.92
N PRO A 11 -6.54 -14.83 7.78
CA PRO A 11 -6.93 -15.79 8.81
C PRO A 11 -7.94 -15.25 9.83
N ALA A 12 -7.89 -13.94 10.15
CA ALA A 12 -8.88 -13.36 11.04
C ALA A 12 -10.27 -13.26 10.39
N LEU A 13 -10.33 -12.90 9.11
CA LEU A 13 -11.56 -12.91 8.32
C LEU A 13 -12.15 -14.33 8.25
N GLN A 14 -11.32 -15.32 7.93
CA GLN A 14 -11.78 -16.72 7.85
C GLN A 14 -12.39 -17.19 9.17
N ARG A 15 -11.74 -16.93 10.31
CA ARG A 15 -12.32 -17.28 11.63
C ARG A 15 -13.68 -16.62 11.88
N GLY A 16 -13.84 -15.36 11.46
CA GLY A 16 -15.12 -14.65 11.58
C GLY A 16 -16.21 -15.28 10.72
N LEU A 17 -15.86 -15.66 9.49
CA LEU A 17 -16.76 -16.32 8.55
C LEU A 17 -17.18 -17.70 9.04
N ASP A 18 -16.23 -18.51 9.50
CA ASP A 18 -16.51 -19.84 10.05
C ASP A 18 -17.51 -19.76 11.21
N THR A 19 -17.35 -18.74 12.08
CA THR A 19 -18.28 -18.49 13.19
C THR A 19 -19.68 -18.10 12.71
N ALA A 20 -19.77 -17.40 11.58
CA ALA A 20 -21.03 -16.95 10.99
C ALA A 20 -21.65 -17.96 10.02
N GLY A 21 -21.00 -19.10 9.75
CA GLY A 21 -21.41 -20.07 8.74
C GLY A 21 -21.39 -19.53 7.31
N ARG A 22 -20.43 -18.63 7.02
CA ARG A 22 -20.23 -17.99 5.72
C ARG A 22 -18.88 -18.38 5.12
N SER A 23 -18.69 -18.08 3.85
CA SER A 23 -17.46 -18.31 3.08
C SER A 23 -16.87 -17.00 2.57
N LEU A 24 -15.59 -17.02 2.19
CA LEU A 24 -14.95 -15.90 1.48
C LEU A 24 -15.65 -15.59 0.16
N ASP A 25 -16.29 -16.60 -0.48
CA ASP A 25 -17.05 -16.40 -1.72
C ASP A 25 -18.30 -15.52 -1.55
N ASP A 26 -18.70 -15.26 -0.30
CA ASP A 26 -19.89 -14.44 0.01
C ASP A 26 -19.61 -12.93 0.01
N PHE A 27 -18.37 -12.49 -0.14
CA PHE A 27 -18.02 -11.07 -0.16
C PHE A 27 -16.68 -10.79 -0.87
N GLU A 28 -16.50 -9.54 -1.29
CA GLU A 28 -15.28 -9.07 -1.94
C GLU A 28 -14.26 -8.54 -0.92
N ILE A 29 -13.00 -8.90 -1.11
CA ILE A 29 -11.88 -8.28 -0.43
C ILE A 29 -11.39 -7.12 -1.27
N SER A 30 -11.59 -5.89 -0.76
CA SER A 30 -11.07 -4.69 -1.39
C SER A 30 -9.78 -4.25 -0.71
N GLY A 31 -8.70 -4.22 -1.45
CA GLY A 31 -7.39 -3.77 -0.98
C GLY A 31 -7.07 -2.34 -1.44
N PRO A 32 -6.54 -1.47 -0.56
CA PRO A 32 -5.90 -0.24 -0.98
C PRO A 32 -4.52 -0.55 -1.54
N GLY A 33 -4.13 0.14 -2.60
CA GLY A 33 -2.81 -0.03 -3.18
C GLY A 33 -2.08 1.29 -3.30
N PHE A 34 -0.92 1.40 -2.67
CA PHE A 34 0.04 2.42 -3.04
C PHE A 34 0.71 2.02 -4.34
N VAL A 35 0.71 2.93 -5.31
CA VAL A 35 1.39 2.73 -6.58
C VAL A 35 2.38 3.87 -6.81
N VAL A 36 3.62 3.52 -7.09
CA VAL A 36 4.68 4.44 -7.48
C VAL A 36 5.01 4.18 -8.94
N THR A 37 4.59 5.10 -9.79
CA THR A 37 4.83 5.03 -11.23
C THR A 37 4.85 6.44 -11.84
N GLY A 38 5.31 6.57 -13.08
CA GLY A 38 5.38 7.82 -13.81
C GLY A 38 5.96 7.62 -15.20
N ARG A 39 5.75 8.59 -16.11
CA ARG A 39 6.24 8.55 -17.50
C ARG A 39 7.75 8.72 -17.63
N ASN A 40 8.37 9.23 -16.59
CA ASN A 40 9.79 9.55 -16.55
C ASN A 40 10.29 9.59 -15.09
N GLU A 41 11.60 9.67 -14.93
CA GLU A 41 12.26 9.69 -13.62
C GLU A 41 11.74 10.80 -12.69
N LYS A 42 11.45 11.98 -13.22
CA LYS A 42 10.92 13.10 -12.44
C LYS A 42 9.53 12.80 -11.86
N GLU A 43 8.65 12.20 -12.66
CA GLU A 43 7.32 11.79 -12.21
C GLU A 43 7.42 10.63 -11.22
N MET A 44 8.28 9.63 -11.47
CA MET A 44 8.57 8.53 -10.55
C MET A 44 9.03 9.05 -9.19
N ASN A 45 10.02 9.94 -9.17
CA ASN A 45 10.54 10.52 -7.93
C ASN A 45 9.49 11.34 -7.17
N LYS A 46 8.64 12.06 -7.89
CA LYS A 46 7.51 12.79 -7.29
C LYS A 46 6.50 11.83 -6.68
N SER A 47 6.15 10.76 -7.39
CA SER A 47 5.24 9.71 -6.93
C SER A 47 5.80 9.02 -5.68
N ALA A 48 7.07 8.57 -5.73
CA ALA A 48 7.75 7.94 -4.60
C ALA A 48 7.77 8.83 -3.36
N THR A 49 8.09 10.13 -3.54
CA THR A 49 8.09 11.09 -2.43
C THR A 49 6.71 11.22 -1.80
N GLY A 50 5.65 11.29 -2.61
CA GLY A 50 4.28 11.36 -2.13
C GLY A 50 3.87 10.12 -1.35
N VAL A 51 4.17 8.94 -1.89
CA VAL A 51 3.86 7.66 -1.25
C VAL A 51 4.64 7.46 0.06
N ARG A 52 5.94 7.81 0.10
CA ARG A 52 6.73 7.76 1.35
C ARG A 52 6.12 8.61 2.45
N ARG A 53 5.68 9.82 2.15
CA ARG A 53 4.99 10.70 3.12
C ARG A 53 3.71 10.05 3.62
N GLN A 54 2.96 9.42 2.75
CA GLN A 54 1.70 8.76 3.10
C GLN A 54 1.93 7.51 3.96
N ILE A 55 2.94 6.69 3.61
CA ILE A 55 3.36 5.55 4.43
C ILE A 55 3.77 6.03 5.82
N ALA A 56 4.63 7.06 5.91
CA ALA A 56 5.09 7.62 7.18
C ALA A 56 3.93 8.15 8.04
N PHE A 57 2.95 8.80 7.40
CA PHE A 57 1.74 9.27 8.07
C PHE A 57 0.96 8.11 8.72
N TYR A 58 0.66 7.04 7.97
CA TYR A 58 -0.02 5.87 8.53
C TYR A 58 0.85 5.17 9.57
N ALA A 59 2.13 4.95 9.28
CA ALA A 59 3.07 4.30 10.19
C ALA A 59 3.24 5.03 11.52
N SER A 60 2.97 6.34 11.58
CA SER A 60 2.99 7.11 12.83
C SER A 60 1.85 6.75 13.79
N THR A 61 0.79 6.12 13.29
CA THR A 61 -0.40 5.79 14.08
C THR A 61 -0.16 4.53 14.91
N PRO A 62 -0.35 4.55 16.24
CA PRO A 62 -0.06 3.41 17.12
C PRO A 62 -0.77 2.12 16.71
N ALA A 63 -2.00 2.20 16.19
CA ALA A 63 -2.76 1.02 15.77
C ALA A 63 -2.12 0.25 14.59
N TYR A 64 -1.22 0.87 13.83
CA TYR A 64 -0.50 0.23 12.72
C TYR A 64 0.88 -0.32 13.12
N ARG A 65 1.29 -0.15 14.37
CA ARG A 65 2.55 -0.71 14.87
C ARG A 65 2.72 -2.20 14.59
N PRO A 66 1.71 -3.07 14.76
CA PRO A 66 1.85 -4.50 14.46
C PRO A 66 2.25 -4.81 13.01
N VAL A 67 1.86 -3.96 12.06
CA VAL A 67 2.28 -4.10 10.65
C VAL A 67 3.79 -3.85 10.52
N LEU A 68 4.30 -2.83 11.19
CA LEU A 68 5.73 -2.51 11.18
C LEU A 68 6.56 -3.55 11.93
N GLU A 69 6.07 -4.03 13.08
CA GLU A 69 6.73 -5.06 13.89
C GLU A 69 6.93 -6.36 13.10
N MET A 70 5.99 -6.74 12.24
CA MET A 70 6.13 -7.91 11.37
C MET A 70 7.36 -7.84 10.46
N HIS A 71 7.81 -6.64 10.12
CA HIS A 71 8.97 -6.38 9.28
C HIS A 71 10.22 -5.95 10.08
N GLY A 72 10.16 -5.96 11.41
CA GLY A 72 11.27 -5.51 12.26
C GLY A 72 11.37 -3.99 12.43
N TRP A 73 10.38 -3.23 11.96
CA TRP A 73 10.38 -1.75 11.98
C TRP A 73 9.53 -1.14 13.10
N GLY A 74 9.27 -1.89 14.17
CA GLY A 74 8.37 -1.44 15.25
C GLY A 74 8.80 -0.12 15.92
N ASP A 75 10.10 0.14 16.03
CA ASP A 75 10.63 1.36 16.65
C ASP A 75 10.36 2.61 15.81
N LEU A 76 10.31 2.47 14.49
CA LEU A 76 9.95 3.54 13.55
C LEU A 76 8.58 4.16 13.88
N GLN A 77 7.61 3.35 14.31
CA GLN A 77 6.29 3.86 14.72
C GLN A 77 6.41 4.91 15.84
N SER A 78 7.21 4.64 16.85
CA SER A 78 7.39 5.54 17.99
C SER A 78 8.09 6.85 17.59
N GLU A 79 9.08 6.74 16.72
CA GLU A 79 9.79 7.89 16.15
C GLU A 79 8.85 8.77 15.32
N LEU A 80 8.15 8.19 14.35
CA LEU A 80 7.18 8.90 13.51
C LEU A 80 6.05 9.53 14.34
N ASN A 81 5.54 8.83 15.36
CA ASN A 81 4.54 9.38 16.28
C ASN A 81 5.06 10.60 17.04
N THR A 82 6.33 10.59 17.43
CA THR A 82 6.97 11.75 18.08
C THR A 82 7.11 12.92 17.11
N MET A 83 7.48 12.65 15.86
CA MET A 83 7.59 13.67 14.81
C MET A 83 6.25 14.33 14.50
N THR A 84 5.15 13.56 14.47
CA THR A 84 3.80 14.12 14.28
C THR A 84 3.45 15.13 15.36
N LYS A 85 3.73 14.82 16.63
CA LYS A 85 3.49 15.72 17.76
C LYS A 85 4.31 17.00 17.71
N ARG A 86 5.43 16.99 16.98
CA ARG A 86 6.31 18.14 16.73
C ARG A 86 5.99 18.88 15.45
N GLY A 87 5.01 18.43 14.67
CA GLY A 87 4.65 19.03 13.39
C GLY A 87 5.65 18.79 12.25
N GLN A 88 6.54 17.80 12.37
CA GLN A 88 7.61 17.49 11.42
C GLN A 88 7.12 16.61 10.26
N TRP A 89 5.99 16.98 9.68
CA TRP A 89 5.31 16.18 8.64
C TRP A 89 6.11 16.04 7.35
N ALA A 90 6.88 17.07 7.00
CA ALA A 90 7.66 17.05 5.76
C ALA A 90 8.86 16.10 5.83
N GLU A 91 9.45 15.98 7.01
CA GLU A 91 10.65 15.19 7.27
C GLU A 91 10.37 13.70 7.44
N MET A 92 9.17 13.34 7.91
CA MET A 92 8.78 11.95 8.19
C MET A 92 8.96 11.02 6.98
N GLY A 93 8.66 11.50 5.78
CA GLY A 93 8.81 10.72 4.55
C GLY A 93 10.25 10.28 4.26
N ALA A 94 11.25 11.00 4.77
CA ALA A 94 12.66 10.64 4.61
C ALA A 94 13.09 9.41 5.43
N LEU A 95 12.30 9.02 6.43
CA LEU A 95 12.54 7.81 7.23
C LEU A 95 12.04 6.53 6.54
N ILE A 96 11.29 6.65 5.47
CA ILE A 96 10.84 5.52 4.66
C ILE A 96 11.87 5.26 3.57
N ASP A 97 12.67 4.23 3.73
CA ASP A 97 13.68 3.82 2.74
C ASP A 97 13.08 3.07 1.54
N ASP A 98 13.93 2.58 0.65
CA ASP A 98 13.50 1.88 -0.57
C ASP A 98 12.88 0.51 -0.24
N GLU A 99 13.42 -0.22 0.73
CA GLU A 99 12.90 -1.51 1.17
C GLU A 99 11.47 -1.36 1.73
N MET A 100 11.27 -0.36 2.57
CA MET A 100 9.94 -0.03 3.10
C MET A 100 8.99 0.38 1.97
N LEU A 101 9.45 1.23 1.06
CA LEU A 101 8.62 1.65 -0.07
C LEU A 101 8.16 0.46 -0.90
N ASP A 102 9.06 -0.45 -1.26
CA ASP A 102 8.74 -1.66 -2.05
C ASP A 102 7.84 -2.63 -1.28
N THR A 103 7.96 -2.67 0.05
CA THR A 103 7.11 -3.52 0.90
C THR A 103 5.66 -3.01 0.95
N PHE A 104 5.46 -1.70 0.98
CA PHE A 104 4.13 -1.10 1.10
C PHE A 104 3.50 -0.75 -0.24
N ALA A 105 4.28 -0.49 -1.28
CA ALA A 105 3.82 0.00 -2.57
C ALA A 105 4.14 -0.96 -3.72
N ILE A 106 3.42 -0.81 -4.81
CA ILE A 106 3.80 -1.36 -6.12
C ILE A 106 4.64 -0.30 -6.82
N VAL A 107 5.91 -0.59 -7.03
CA VAL A 107 6.87 0.34 -7.65
C VAL A 107 7.27 -0.19 -9.02
N GLY A 108 7.12 0.61 -10.06
CA GLY A 108 7.52 0.20 -11.41
C GLY A 108 7.16 1.20 -12.51
N GLU A 109 7.66 0.93 -13.70
CA GLU A 109 7.23 1.62 -14.90
C GLU A 109 5.77 1.30 -15.23
N PRO A 110 5.03 2.18 -15.96
CA PRO A 110 3.61 2.00 -16.21
C PRO A 110 3.22 0.61 -16.73
N HIS A 111 3.98 0.07 -17.68
CA HIS A 111 3.73 -1.24 -18.28
C HIS A 111 3.99 -2.45 -17.34
N GLN A 112 4.59 -2.23 -16.17
CA GLN A 112 4.90 -3.27 -15.18
C GLN A 112 3.86 -3.33 -14.05
N ILE A 113 3.04 -2.31 -13.91
CA ILE A 113 2.18 -2.14 -12.73
C ILE A 113 1.13 -3.23 -12.63
N ALA A 114 0.46 -3.54 -13.73
CA ALA A 114 -0.58 -4.58 -13.76
C ALA A 114 -0.02 -5.96 -13.37
N ASP A 115 1.09 -6.38 -13.97
CA ASP A 115 1.75 -7.65 -13.64
C ASP A 115 2.17 -7.72 -12.19
N LYS A 116 2.74 -6.64 -11.64
CA LYS A 116 3.16 -6.58 -10.24
C LYS A 116 1.99 -6.60 -9.27
N ILE A 117 0.88 -5.98 -9.60
CA ILE A 117 -0.36 -6.04 -8.82
C ILE A 117 -0.88 -7.48 -8.83
N ASN A 118 -1.03 -8.08 -10.00
CA ASN A 118 -1.52 -9.43 -10.13
C ASN A 118 -0.62 -10.45 -9.41
N ALA A 119 0.69 -10.32 -9.53
CA ALA A 119 1.64 -11.19 -8.84
C ALA A 119 1.55 -11.08 -7.31
N ARG A 120 1.27 -9.88 -6.76
CA ARG A 120 1.20 -9.66 -5.31
C ARG A 120 -0.18 -9.93 -4.72
N TRP A 121 -1.25 -9.60 -5.43
CA TRP A 121 -2.60 -9.50 -4.88
C TRP A 121 -3.65 -10.36 -5.61
N GLY A 122 -3.38 -10.82 -6.83
CA GLY A 122 -4.37 -11.43 -7.71
C GLY A 122 -5.02 -12.71 -7.19
N ASP A 123 -4.42 -13.35 -6.19
CA ASP A 123 -4.96 -14.56 -5.55
C ASP A 123 -5.74 -14.30 -4.25
N CYS A 124 -5.77 -13.04 -3.77
CA CYS A 124 -6.31 -12.76 -2.43
C CYS A 124 -7.05 -11.41 -2.31
N VAL A 125 -7.12 -10.63 -3.38
CA VAL A 125 -7.83 -9.34 -3.43
C VAL A 125 -8.69 -9.31 -4.68
N ASP A 126 -9.99 -9.13 -4.51
CA ASP A 126 -10.97 -9.11 -5.62
C ASP A 126 -11.07 -7.74 -6.27
N ARG A 127 -10.80 -6.67 -5.52
CA ARG A 127 -10.87 -5.29 -5.98
C ARG A 127 -9.74 -4.46 -5.39
N MET A 128 -9.13 -3.61 -6.20
CA MET A 128 -8.10 -2.71 -5.76
C MET A 128 -8.47 -1.25 -6.00
N SER A 129 -8.20 -0.39 -5.02
CA SER A 129 -8.27 1.05 -5.17
C SER A 129 -6.85 1.61 -5.13
N PHE A 130 -6.47 2.37 -6.16
CA PHE A 130 -5.18 3.04 -6.16
C PHE A 130 -5.23 4.24 -5.23
N TYR A 131 -4.36 4.21 -4.23
CA TYR A 131 -4.18 5.34 -3.34
C TYR A 131 -2.97 6.15 -3.82
N GLN A 132 -3.22 7.31 -4.41
CA GLN A 132 -2.18 8.25 -4.81
C GLN A 132 -2.30 9.56 -4.04
N ALA A 133 -1.15 10.05 -3.57
CA ALA A 133 -1.03 11.42 -3.10
C ALA A 133 -0.97 12.36 -4.32
N GLY A 134 -2.12 12.70 -4.90
CA GLY A 134 -2.23 13.57 -6.07
C GLY A 134 -3.50 13.30 -6.88
N SER A 135 -3.76 14.10 -7.90
CA SER A 135 -4.98 13.96 -8.69
C SER A 135 -4.86 12.86 -9.73
N PHE A 136 -5.81 11.92 -9.76
CA PHE A 136 -6.06 10.98 -10.84
C PHE A 136 -6.65 11.63 -12.11
N GLN A 137 -6.38 12.91 -12.35
CA GLN A 137 -6.98 13.65 -13.47
C GLN A 137 -6.39 13.28 -14.83
N ASP A 138 -5.36 12.43 -14.86
CA ASP A 138 -4.71 12.00 -16.09
C ASP A 138 -5.23 10.63 -16.54
N HIS A 139 -6.43 10.63 -17.12
CA HIS A 139 -7.06 9.42 -17.65
C HIS A 139 -6.24 8.75 -18.74
N GLU A 140 -5.55 9.50 -19.58
CA GLU A 140 -4.73 8.95 -20.67
C GLU A 140 -3.54 8.14 -20.13
N PHE A 141 -3.02 8.54 -18.97
CA PHE A 141 -1.93 7.83 -18.32
C PHE A 141 -2.40 6.54 -17.65
N TRP A 142 -3.57 6.57 -16.98
CA TRP A 142 -4.04 5.44 -16.19
C TRP A 142 -4.83 4.41 -16.96
N ALA A 143 -5.51 4.79 -18.07
CA ALA A 143 -6.36 3.89 -18.82
C ALA A 143 -5.63 2.61 -19.27
N PRO A 144 -4.43 2.66 -19.89
CA PRO A 144 -3.73 1.44 -20.30
C PRO A 144 -3.39 0.51 -19.10
N ILE A 145 -3.00 1.08 -17.96
CA ILE A 145 -2.68 0.30 -16.75
C ILE A 145 -3.92 -0.41 -16.21
N LEU A 146 -5.08 0.27 -16.25
CA LEU A 146 -6.35 -0.29 -15.81
C LEU A 146 -6.86 -1.37 -16.77
N ASP A 147 -6.71 -1.15 -18.07
CA ASP A 147 -7.09 -2.12 -19.11
C ASP A 147 -6.27 -3.42 -18.97
N ASP A 148 -4.96 -3.31 -18.68
CA ASP A 148 -4.08 -4.46 -18.45
C ASP A 148 -4.43 -5.25 -17.17
N LEU A 149 -5.06 -4.60 -16.17
CA LEU A 149 -5.51 -5.26 -14.94
C LEU A 149 -6.81 -6.04 -15.11
N THR A 150 -7.63 -5.68 -16.10
CA THR A 150 -8.98 -6.25 -16.31
C THR A 150 -9.03 -7.31 -17.40
N ASN A 151 -7.94 -7.51 -18.13
CA ASN A 151 -7.79 -8.55 -19.17
C ASN A 151 -7.03 -9.77 -18.64
#